data_9b0f7bb2f2b6298fade491dd45fe0b98
#
_entry.id   9b0f7bb2f2b6298fade491dd45fe0b98
#
_cell.length_a   1.000
_cell.length_b   1.000
_cell.length_c   1.000
_cell.angle_alpha   90.00
_cell.angle_beta   90.00
_cell.angle_gamma   90.00
#
_symmetry.space_group_name_H-M   'P 1'
#
loop_
_entity.id
_entity.type
_entity.pdbx_description
1 polymer ?
#
loop_
_entity_poly.entity_id
_entity_poly.type
_entity_poly.pdbx_seq_one_letter_code
_entity_poly.pdbx_strand_id
1 'polypeptide(L)'
;GVQTCALPISPEIGFFRNGKEAFCDVITCAAPNKAAAQKYENVSDRENTEALKSRIQFVLDIAEKNEVKTLILGAYGCGVFGQDAKEVAGIFKEFLTTTHTSFDTVVFAVPDGKNGNYRRFAEVFKEN
;
A
#
# COMPACT_ATOMS: atom_id res chain seq x y z
N GLY A 1 1.47 11.19 13.69
CA GLY A 1 0.48 11.06 14.72
C GLY A 1 -0.09 9.67 14.80
N VAL A 2 -0.71 9.42 15.91
CA VAL A 2 -1.32 8.13 16.15
C VAL A 2 -2.52 7.93 15.24
N GLN A 3 -2.55 6.82 14.58
CA GLN A 3 -3.71 6.45 13.78
C GLN A 3 -4.84 6.02 14.69
N THR A 4 -5.95 6.72 14.61
CA THR A 4 -7.09 6.45 15.48
C THR A 4 -8.25 5.78 14.77
N CYS A 5 -8.04 5.27 13.57
CA CYS A 5 -9.09 4.60 12.85
C CYS A 5 -9.55 3.36 13.62
N ALA A 6 -10.77 3.37 14.12
CA ALA A 6 -11.28 2.30 14.97
C ALA A 6 -11.54 1.02 14.19
N LEU A 7 -11.89 1.13 12.92
CA LEU A 7 -12.22 0.00 12.06
C LEU A 7 -11.48 0.11 10.74
N PRO A 8 -10.16 -0.19 10.74
CA PRO A 8 -9.38 -0.07 9.52
C PRO A 8 -9.73 -1.11 8.47
N ILE A 9 -10.44 -2.17 8.84
CA ILE A 9 -10.88 -3.18 7.89
C ILE A 9 -12.41 -3.27 7.91
N SER A 10 -13.00 -3.23 6.71
CA SER A 10 -14.45 -3.37 6.52
C SER A 10 -14.71 -4.71 5.83
N PRO A 11 -15.41 -5.63 6.46
CA PRO A 11 -15.61 -6.96 5.86
C PRO A 11 -16.71 -6.97 4.81
N GLU A 12 -16.55 -7.84 3.84
CA GLU A 12 -17.55 -8.19 2.85
C GLU A 12 -18.16 -7.00 2.10
N ILE A 13 -17.27 -6.11 1.62
CA ILE A 13 -17.69 -5.00 0.79
C ILE A 13 -17.95 -5.52 -0.63
N GLY A 14 -19.09 -5.14 -1.19
CA GLY A 14 -19.50 -5.58 -2.53
C GLY A 14 -18.95 -4.68 -3.62
N PHE A 15 -18.45 -5.29 -4.67
CA PHE A 15 -17.97 -4.60 -5.87
C PHE A 15 -18.75 -5.11 -7.06
N PHE A 16 -19.22 -4.20 -7.90
CA PHE A 16 -20.09 -4.53 -9.03
C PHE A 16 -19.48 -4.02 -10.32
N ARG A 17 -19.45 -4.88 -11.32
CA ARG A 17 -18.94 -4.50 -12.65
C ARG A 17 -19.59 -5.38 -13.71
N ASN A 18 -20.21 -4.73 -14.71
CA ASN A 18 -20.82 -5.44 -15.84
C ASN A 18 -21.79 -6.54 -15.42
N GLY A 19 -22.64 -6.25 -14.43
CA GLY A 19 -23.64 -7.20 -13.94
C GLY A 19 -23.08 -8.31 -13.06
N LYS A 20 -21.78 -8.28 -12.80
CA LYS A 20 -21.12 -9.23 -11.89
C LYS A 20 -20.82 -8.55 -10.57
N GLU A 21 -20.85 -9.34 -9.50
CA GLU A 21 -20.47 -8.82 -8.18
C GLU A 21 -19.41 -9.70 -7.55
N ALA A 22 -18.56 -9.08 -6.75
CA ALA A 22 -17.54 -9.77 -5.97
C ALA A 22 -17.49 -9.11 -4.59
N PHE A 23 -17.19 -9.90 -3.58
CA PHE A 23 -17.10 -9.39 -2.21
C PHE A 23 -15.68 -9.58 -1.70
N CYS A 24 -15.19 -8.60 -1.00
CA CYS A 24 -13.90 -8.71 -0.32
C CYS A 24 -13.87 -7.79 0.89
N ASP A 25 -12.95 -8.07 1.78
CA ASP A 25 -12.68 -7.18 2.91
C ASP A 25 -11.81 -6.02 2.41
N VAL A 26 -12.04 -4.82 2.93
CA VAL A 26 -11.31 -3.63 2.49
C VAL A 26 -10.60 -3.00 3.68
N ILE A 27 -9.29 -2.83 3.55
CA ILE A 27 -8.49 -2.07 4.51
C ILE A 27 -8.43 -0.63 4.03
N THR A 28 -8.86 0.29 4.87
CA THR A 28 -8.81 1.72 4.57
C THR A 28 -7.72 2.38 5.40
N CYS A 29 -6.66 2.79 4.74
CA CYS A 29 -5.54 3.44 5.41
C CYS A 29 -4.83 4.36 4.43
N ALA A 30 -4.81 5.65 4.74
CA ALA A 30 -4.18 6.63 3.86
C ALA A 30 -2.66 6.60 4.01
N ALA A 31 -1.95 6.74 2.91
CA ALA A 31 -0.51 6.91 2.91
C ALA A 31 -0.13 8.29 3.44
N PRO A 32 1.10 8.48 3.93
CA PRO A 32 1.57 9.82 4.26
C PRO A 32 1.56 10.72 3.03
N ASN A 33 1.13 11.95 3.20
CA ASN A 33 1.11 12.93 2.12
C ASN A 33 2.46 13.64 2.07
N LYS A 34 3.41 13.04 1.35
CA LYS A 34 4.76 13.57 1.24
C LYS A 34 4.78 14.99 0.68
N ALA A 35 4.01 15.20 -0.39
CA ALA A 35 4.01 16.50 -1.07
C ALA A 35 3.60 17.63 -0.11
N ALA A 36 2.53 17.42 0.63
CA ALA A 36 2.06 18.43 1.58
C ALA A 36 2.99 18.59 2.78
N ALA A 37 3.46 17.47 3.34
CA ALA A 37 4.32 17.49 4.51
C ALA A 37 5.63 18.23 4.22
N GLN A 38 6.22 18.00 3.06
CA GLN A 38 7.46 18.67 2.70
C GLN A 38 7.25 20.14 2.37
N LYS A 39 6.10 20.47 1.77
CA LYS A 39 5.80 21.85 1.41
C LYS A 39 5.45 22.72 2.61
N TYR A 40 4.67 22.20 3.53
CA TYR A 40 4.09 23.02 4.62
C TYR A 40 4.69 22.73 5.99
N GLU A 41 5.29 21.57 6.20
CA GLU A 41 5.79 21.17 7.51
C GLU A 41 7.29 20.90 7.52
N ASN A 42 7.94 21.12 6.40
CA ASN A 42 9.39 20.97 6.26
C ASN A 42 9.90 19.58 6.65
N VAL A 43 9.14 18.55 6.33
CA VAL A 43 9.48 17.17 6.62
C VAL A 43 10.60 16.71 5.70
N SER A 44 11.63 16.08 6.25
CA SER A 44 12.74 15.55 5.46
C SER A 44 12.35 14.26 4.74
N ASP A 45 13.16 13.87 3.76
CA ASP A 45 12.97 12.59 3.06
C ASP A 45 13.07 11.43 4.03
N ARG A 46 13.99 11.49 4.98
CA ARG A 46 14.16 10.44 5.99
C ARG A 46 12.91 10.30 6.87
N GLU A 47 12.38 11.44 7.33
CA GLU A 47 11.16 11.43 8.14
C GLU A 47 9.98 10.86 7.35
N ASN A 48 9.90 11.23 6.07
CA ASN A 48 8.86 10.68 5.20
C ASN A 48 9.00 9.17 5.03
N THR A 49 10.23 8.69 4.79
CA THR A 49 10.48 7.26 4.62
C THR A 49 10.10 6.49 5.89
N GLU A 50 10.43 7.00 7.05
CA GLU A 50 10.06 6.34 8.31
C GLU A 50 8.55 6.27 8.50
N ALA A 51 7.85 7.38 8.19
CA ALA A 51 6.40 7.41 8.27
C ALA A 51 5.77 6.42 7.27
N LEU A 52 6.32 6.37 6.06
CA LEU A 52 5.83 5.47 5.02
C LEU A 52 6.01 4.01 5.43
N LYS A 53 7.17 3.65 5.93
CA LYS A 53 7.43 2.28 6.41
C LYS A 53 6.47 1.89 7.53
N SER A 54 6.27 2.78 8.48
CA SER A 54 5.35 2.53 9.59
C SER A 54 3.93 2.31 9.11
N ARG A 55 3.51 3.09 8.13
CA ARG A 55 2.15 2.99 7.62
C ARG A 55 1.94 1.71 6.80
N ILE A 56 2.92 1.34 5.99
CA ILE A 56 2.87 0.09 5.22
C ILE A 56 2.86 -1.10 6.19
N GLN A 57 3.70 -1.07 7.20
CA GLN A 57 3.72 -2.11 8.21
C GLN A 57 2.35 -2.25 8.88
N PHE A 58 1.73 -1.14 9.20
CA PHE A 58 0.39 -1.14 9.82
C PHE A 58 -0.64 -1.84 8.92
N VAL A 59 -0.63 -1.54 7.62
CA VAL A 59 -1.53 -2.17 6.66
C VAL A 59 -1.30 -3.69 6.61
N LEU A 60 -0.05 -4.10 6.55
CA LEU A 60 0.28 -5.53 6.48
C LEU A 60 -0.02 -6.25 7.80
N ASP A 61 0.18 -5.58 8.94
CA ASP A 61 -0.18 -6.13 10.25
C ASP A 61 -1.69 -6.40 10.34
N ILE A 62 -2.50 -5.46 9.86
CA ILE A 62 -3.96 -5.63 9.85
C ILE A 62 -4.34 -6.83 8.99
N ALA A 63 -3.75 -6.95 7.81
CA ALA A 63 -4.04 -8.06 6.91
C ALA A 63 -3.66 -9.39 7.55
N GLU A 64 -2.49 -9.48 8.16
CA GLU A 64 -2.07 -10.73 8.83
C GLU A 64 -2.94 -11.07 10.03
N LYS A 65 -3.28 -10.07 10.84
CA LYS A 65 -4.13 -10.27 11.99
C LYS A 65 -5.51 -10.82 11.61
N ASN A 66 -5.99 -10.44 10.44
CA ASN A 66 -7.27 -10.90 9.93
C ASN A 66 -7.13 -12.15 9.04
N GLU A 67 -5.98 -12.79 9.05
CA GLU A 67 -5.72 -14.05 8.36
C GLU A 67 -5.98 -14.00 6.86
N VAL A 68 -5.68 -12.85 6.27
CA VAL A 68 -5.83 -12.66 4.82
C VAL A 68 -4.85 -13.55 4.07
N LYS A 69 -5.34 -14.29 3.08
CA LYS A 69 -4.50 -15.16 2.26
C LYS A 69 -4.15 -14.53 0.92
N THR A 70 -5.09 -13.82 0.32
CA THR A 70 -4.88 -13.09 -0.92
C THR A 70 -5.03 -11.61 -0.63
N LEU A 71 -3.95 -10.86 -0.84
CA LEU A 71 -3.93 -9.43 -0.58
C LEU A 71 -3.77 -8.67 -1.88
N ILE A 72 -4.66 -7.71 -2.12
CA ILE A 72 -4.59 -6.86 -3.30
C ILE A 72 -4.18 -5.47 -2.85
N LEU A 73 -3.07 -5.00 -3.39
CA LEU A 73 -2.49 -3.71 -3.05
C LEU A 73 -2.39 -2.83 -4.30
N GLY A 74 -2.14 -1.54 -4.11
CA GLY A 74 -1.91 -0.61 -5.20
C GLY A 74 -0.60 0.12 -5.03
N ALA A 75 -0.38 1.13 -5.86
CA ALA A 75 0.78 2.02 -5.74
C ALA A 75 0.51 3.04 -4.62
N TYR A 76 0.65 2.57 -3.40
CA TYR A 76 0.26 3.27 -2.17
C TYR A 76 0.93 4.64 -2.05
N GLY A 77 0.13 5.69 -2.07
CA GLY A 77 0.62 7.05 -1.92
C GLY A 77 1.34 7.65 -3.13
N CYS A 78 1.39 6.93 -4.26
CA CYS A 78 2.20 7.34 -5.42
C CYS A 78 1.46 8.27 -6.40
N GLY A 79 0.29 8.75 -6.02
CA GLY A 79 -0.44 9.73 -6.82
C GLY A 79 -0.18 11.15 -6.29
N VAL A 80 -1.26 11.82 -5.92
CA VAL A 80 -1.22 13.21 -5.42
C VAL A 80 -0.34 13.35 -4.18
N PHE A 81 -0.25 12.30 -3.36
CA PHE A 81 0.56 12.35 -2.15
C PHE A 81 2.07 12.37 -2.41
N GLY A 82 2.50 12.08 -3.63
CA GLY A 82 3.87 12.29 -4.05
C GLY A 82 4.90 11.27 -3.60
N GLN A 83 4.48 10.10 -3.13
CA GLN A 83 5.45 9.06 -2.75
C GLN A 83 6.12 8.48 -4.00
N ASP A 84 7.38 8.08 -3.85
CA ASP A 84 8.13 7.49 -4.94
C ASP A 84 7.78 6.00 -5.10
N ALA A 85 7.39 5.62 -6.32
CA ALA A 85 6.92 4.26 -6.58
C ALA A 85 7.98 3.20 -6.35
N LYS A 86 9.23 3.47 -6.66
CA LYS A 86 10.31 2.51 -6.40
C LYS A 86 10.51 2.30 -4.91
N GLU A 87 10.45 3.37 -4.14
CA GLU A 87 10.57 3.29 -2.70
C GLU A 87 9.43 2.52 -2.08
N VAL A 88 8.20 2.84 -2.48
CA VAL A 88 7.01 2.15 -1.96
C VAL A 88 7.08 0.66 -2.29
N ALA A 89 7.38 0.32 -3.54
CA ALA A 89 7.49 -1.08 -3.96
C ALA A 89 8.60 -1.80 -3.20
N GLY A 90 9.73 -1.14 -2.99
CA GLY A 90 10.86 -1.71 -2.24
C GLY A 90 10.50 -2.00 -0.78
N ILE A 91 9.76 -1.11 -0.15
CA ILE A 91 9.32 -1.29 1.23
C ILE A 91 8.37 -2.48 1.32
N PHE A 92 7.39 -2.57 0.42
CA PHE A 92 6.51 -3.73 0.39
C PHE A 92 7.30 -5.02 0.18
N LYS A 93 8.22 -5.02 -0.77
CA LYS A 93 9.02 -6.22 -1.05
C LYS A 93 9.80 -6.66 0.17
N GLU A 94 10.41 -5.72 0.87
CA GLU A 94 11.17 -6.06 2.08
C GLU A 94 10.28 -6.71 3.13
N PHE A 95 9.15 -6.10 3.45
CA PHE A 95 8.24 -6.68 4.45
C PHE A 95 7.70 -8.03 4.02
N LEU A 96 7.28 -8.14 2.76
CA LEU A 96 6.64 -9.37 2.26
C LEU A 96 7.61 -10.54 2.14
N THR A 97 8.90 -10.27 2.05
CA THR A 97 9.91 -11.33 1.95
C THR A 97 10.64 -11.60 3.26
N THR A 98 10.42 -10.82 4.30
CA THR A 98 11.13 -10.98 5.57
C THR A 98 10.20 -11.24 6.76
N THR A 99 9.27 -10.33 7.02
CA THR A 99 8.48 -10.38 8.26
C THR A 99 6.99 -10.64 8.03
N HIS A 100 6.48 -10.32 6.86
CA HIS A 100 5.05 -10.47 6.56
C HIS A 100 4.87 -11.49 5.44
N THR A 101 5.18 -12.74 5.75
CA THR A 101 5.31 -13.81 4.76
C THR A 101 4.12 -14.78 4.76
N SER A 102 3.06 -14.47 5.48
CA SER A 102 1.93 -15.38 5.65
C SER A 102 0.95 -15.41 4.48
N PHE A 103 1.06 -14.47 3.55
CA PHE A 103 0.14 -14.37 2.42
C PHE A 103 0.45 -15.42 1.36
N ASP A 104 -0.60 -16.09 0.86
CA ASP A 104 -0.43 -17.02 -0.26
C ASP A 104 -0.19 -16.30 -1.57
N THR A 105 -0.90 -15.19 -1.77
CA THR A 105 -0.82 -14.39 -3.00
C THR A 105 -0.92 -12.92 -2.67
N VAL A 106 -0.02 -12.14 -3.25
CA VAL A 106 -0.10 -10.67 -3.16
C VAL A 106 -0.13 -10.14 -4.60
N VAL A 107 -1.15 -9.36 -4.90
CA VAL A 107 -1.31 -8.76 -6.22
C VAL A 107 -1.17 -7.25 -6.08
N PHE A 108 -0.29 -6.66 -6.89
CA PHE A 108 -0.19 -5.21 -6.98
C PHE A 108 -0.99 -4.75 -8.20
N ALA A 109 -2.18 -4.21 -7.95
CA ALA A 109 -3.07 -3.71 -9.00
C ALA A 109 -2.68 -2.28 -9.31
N VAL A 110 -1.70 -2.10 -10.19
CA VAL A 110 -1.16 -0.79 -10.56
C VAL A 110 -1.43 -0.55 -12.03
N PRO A 111 -2.25 0.45 -12.37
CA PRO A 111 -2.54 0.73 -13.77
C PRO A 111 -1.28 1.14 -14.53
N ASP A 112 -1.15 0.64 -15.76
CA ASP A 112 -0.06 1.01 -16.66
C ASP A 112 -0.41 2.33 -17.34
N GLY A 113 0.00 3.42 -16.73
CA GLY A 113 -0.32 4.76 -17.19
C GLY A 113 0.89 5.64 -17.38
N LYS A 114 0.63 6.91 -17.65
CA LYS A 114 1.68 7.88 -17.96
C LYS A 114 2.59 8.17 -16.77
N ASN A 115 2.13 7.91 -15.55
CA ASN A 115 2.91 8.19 -14.36
C ASN A 115 4.10 7.24 -14.16
N GLY A 116 4.13 6.10 -14.88
CA GLY A 116 5.23 5.14 -14.78
C GLY A 116 5.21 4.28 -13.53
N ASN A 117 4.16 4.34 -12.71
CA ASN A 117 4.12 3.57 -11.46
C ASN A 117 4.14 2.07 -11.72
N TYR A 118 3.40 1.61 -12.73
CA TYR A 118 3.39 0.18 -13.07
C TYR A 118 4.80 -0.32 -13.36
N ARG A 119 5.51 0.40 -14.22
CA ARG A 119 6.87 -0.02 -14.61
C ARG A 119 7.80 -0.07 -13.39
N ARG A 120 7.72 0.93 -12.52
CA ARG A 120 8.58 0.98 -11.34
C ARG A 120 8.30 -0.17 -10.37
N PHE A 121 7.02 -0.49 -10.16
CA PHE A 121 6.65 -1.65 -9.36
C PHE A 121 7.12 -2.94 -10.01
N ALA A 122 6.90 -3.09 -11.32
CA ALA A 122 7.33 -4.29 -12.03
C ALA A 122 8.83 -4.52 -11.94
N GLU A 123 9.62 -3.45 -12.05
CA GLU A 123 11.07 -3.55 -11.95
C GLU A 123 11.53 -4.03 -10.57
N VAL A 124 10.88 -3.55 -9.51
CA VAL A 124 11.25 -3.93 -8.15
C VAL A 124 10.92 -5.39 -7.88
N PHE A 125 9.79 -5.87 -8.38
CA PHE A 125 9.34 -7.24 -8.14
C PHE A 125 9.80 -8.24 -9.21
N LYS A 126 10.50 -7.77 -10.22
CA LYS A 126 11.01 -8.65 -11.25
C LYS A 126 12.04 -9.60 -10.66
N GLU A 127 11.84 -10.88 -10.89
CA GLU A 127 12.77 -11.88 -10.40
C GLU A 127 14.00 -11.99 -11.26
N ASN A 128 15.08 -12.30 -10.62
CA ASN A 128 16.36 -12.50 -11.29
C ASN A 128 16.71 -13.97 -11.37
#